data_7119a1c7466ec4f555650f891be24f21
#
_entry.id   7119a1c7466ec4f555650f891be24f21
#
_cell.length_a   1.000
_cell.length_b   1.000
_cell.length_c   1.000
_cell.angle_alpha   90.00
_cell.angle_beta   90.00
_cell.angle_gamma   90.00
#
_symmetry.space_group_name_H-M   'P 1'
#
loop_
_entity.id
_entity.type
_entity.pdbx_description
1 polymer ?
#
loop_
_entity_poly.entity_id
_entity_poly.type
_entity_poly.pdbx_seq_one_letter_code
_entity_poly.pdbx_strand_id
1 'polypeptide(L)'
;MNLPILIENKENVDKVAIPKPEAGKGAIFLIDSGMVGETGPMVQIFFEKMKTEGFRKTLKEEFIRYNNACIEAFLKKDLNPFFSNLKKLSVWAYEHFKPMIPESIYKIWKKGIDTNAYYLKLCGSGGGAYILGFT
;
A
#
# COMPACT_ATOMS: atom_id res chain seq x y z
N MET A 1 20.60 13.15 0.28
CA MET A 1 19.86 11.87 0.21
C MET A 1 18.40 12.14 0.52
N ASN A 2 17.51 11.64 -0.33
CA ASN A 2 16.08 11.76 -0.11
C ASN A 2 15.61 10.70 0.88
N LEU A 3 15.04 11.13 2.00
CA LEU A 3 14.45 10.24 3.00
C LEU A 3 12.92 10.26 2.87
N PRO A 4 12.25 9.17 3.25
CA PRO A 4 10.81 9.20 3.41
C PRO A 4 10.40 10.29 4.39
N ILE A 5 9.21 10.81 4.19
CA ILE A 5 8.63 11.81 5.09
C ILE A 5 7.34 11.30 5.69
N LEU A 6 7.08 11.66 6.93
CA LEU A 6 5.79 11.44 7.59
C LEU A 6 4.98 12.71 7.47
N ILE A 7 3.79 12.60 6.87
CA ILE A 7 2.85 13.71 6.77
C ILE A 7 1.67 13.40 7.69
N GLU A 8 1.59 14.09 8.81
CA GLU A 8 0.46 13.96 9.73
C GLU A 8 -0.68 14.91 9.33
N ASN A 9 -0.31 16.12 8.91
CA ASN A 9 -1.22 17.13 8.37
C ASN A 9 -0.40 18.14 7.55
N LYS A 10 -1.03 19.19 7.04
CA LYS A 10 -0.33 20.20 6.20
C LYS A 10 0.83 20.90 6.90
N GLU A 11 0.83 20.94 8.24
CA GLU A 11 1.83 21.65 9.04
C GLU A 11 2.92 20.73 9.58
N ASN A 12 2.61 19.44 9.76
CA ASN A 12 3.53 18.47 10.35
C ASN A 12 4.06 17.49 9.31
N VAL A 13 5.27 17.80 8.81
CA VAL A 13 5.97 16.96 7.84
C VAL A 13 7.38 16.68 8.37
N ASP A 14 7.66 15.44 8.74
CA ASP A 14 8.93 15.02 9.28
C ASP A 14 9.64 13.99 8.41
N LYS A 15 10.96 14.07 8.35
CA LYS A 15 11.79 13.05 7.70
C LYS A 15 11.84 11.80 8.57
N VAL A 16 11.75 10.64 7.93
CA VAL A 16 11.72 9.34 8.59
C VAL A 16 12.86 8.47 8.08
N ALA A 17 13.59 7.83 9.00
CA ALA A 17 14.62 6.87 8.63
C ALA A 17 13.99 5.59 8.11
N ILE A 18 14.52 5.06 7.00
CA ILE A 18 14.09 3.77 6.46
C ILE A 18 14.62 2.67 7.38
N PRO A 19 13.76 1.72 7.84
CA PRO A 19 14.24 0.53 8.54
C PRO A 19 15.24 -0.23 7.66
N LYS A 20 16.38 -0.61 8.23
CA LYS A 20 17.39 -1.38 7.49
C LYS A 20 17.16 -2.86 7.74
N PRO A 21 16.82 -3.66 6.73
CA PRO A 21 16.84 -5.10 6.88
C PRO A 21 18.28 -5.60 7.03
N GLU A 22 18.43 -6.84 7.48
CA GLU A 22 19.74 -7.49 7.46
C GLU A 22 20.30 -7.53 6.03
N ALA A 23 21.62 -7.43 5.91
CA ALA A 23 22.30 -7.42 4.61
C ALA A 23 21.86 -8.62 3.74
N GLY A 24 21.44 -8.34 2.52
CA GLY A 24 20.96 -9.35 1.56
C GLY A 24 19.53 -9.82 1.78
N LYS A 25 18.80 -9.25 2.75
CA LYS A 25 17.41 -9.62 3.03
C LYS A 25 16.50 -8.39 2.97
N GLY A 26 15.55 -8.42 2.08
CA GLY A 26 14.55 -7.39 1.97
C GLY A 26 14.93 -6.23 1.07
N ALA A 27 13.91 -5.66 0.44
CA ALA A 27 14.04 -4.51 -0.45
C ALA A 27 12.70 -3.78 -0.57
N ILE A 28 12.79 -2.49 -0.89
CA ILE A 28 11.66 -1.69 -1.37
C ILE A 28 11.87 -1.53 -2.86
N PHE A 29 10.85 -1.84 -3.65
CA PHE A 29 10.95 -1.82 -5.11
C PHE A 29 9.69 -1.23 -5.76
N LEU A 30 9.82 -0.83 -7.02
CA LEU A 30 8.71 -0.37 -7.84
C LEU A 30 8.54 -1.30 -9.03
N ILE A 31 7.29 -1.61 -9.36
CA ILE A 31 6.93 -2.34 -10.58
C ILE A 31 6.25 -1.35 -11.52
N ASP A 32 6.76 -1.25 -12.75
CA ASP A 32 6.08 -0.51 -13.80
C ASP A 32 4.92 -1.36 -14.32
N SER A 33 3.70 -0.87 -14.19
CA SER A 33 2.52 -1.59 -14.66
C SER A 33 2.39 -1.62 -16.18
N GLY A 34 3.16 -0.81 -16.89
CA GLY A 34 3.03 -0.62 -18.32
C GLY A 34 1.80 0.17 -18.75
N MET A 35 1.08 0.76 -17.81
CA MET A 35 -0.15 1.52 -18.04
C MET A 35 0.00 2.94 -17.50
N VAL A 36 -0.65 3.89 -18.18
CA VAL A 36 -0.72 5.28 -17.69
C VAL A 36 -1.80 5.34 -16.61
N GLY A 37 -1.43 5.86 -15.43
CA GLY A 37 -2.39 6.07 -14.35
C GLY A 37 -3.19 7.35 -14.56
N GLU A 38 -4.51 7.26 -14.37
CA GLU A 38 -5.42 8.40 -14.41
C GLU A 38 -6.10 8.57 -13.06
N THR A 39 -5.89 9.72 -12.41
CA THR A 39 -6.42 9.99 -11.07
C THR A 39 -7.94 10.12 -11.05
N GLY A 40 -8.51 10.83 -12.01
CA GLY A 40 -9.94 11.11 -12.05
C GLY A 40 -10.83 9.88 -11.99
N PRO A 41 -10.67 8.90 -12.92
CA PRO A 41 -11.45 7.66 -12.90
C PRO A 41 -11.27 6.86 -11.62
N MET A 42 -10.08 6.83 -11.03
CA MET A 42 -9.81 6.09 -9.80
C MET A 42 -10.51 6.71 -8.59
N VAL A 43 -10.48 8.03 -8.50
CA VAL A 43 -11.19 8.78 -7.45
C VAL A 43 -12.70 8.55 -7.59
N GLN A 44 -13.22 8.51 -8.81
CA GLN A 44 -14.63 8.23 -9.07
C GLN A 44 -15.03 6.83 -8.56
N ILE A 45 -14.21 5.81 -8.82
CA ILE A 45 -14.43 4.45 -8.30
C ILE A 45 -14.48 4.47 -6.77
N PHE A 46 -13.56 5.18 -6.13
CA PHE A 46 -13.53 5.31 -4.67
C PHE A 46 -14.82 5.95 -4.13
N PHE A 47 -15.26 7.05 -4.72
CA PHE A 47 -16.49 7.73 -4.30
C PHE A 47 -17.73 6.83 -4.49
N GLU A 48 -17.79 6.06 -5.57
CA GLU A 48 -18.88 5.10 -5.76
C GLU A 48 -18.90 4.04 -4.66
N LYS A 49 -17.73 3.51 -4.31
CA LYS A 49 -17.61 2.54 -3.21
C LYS A 49 -17.99 3.14 -1.86
N MET A 50 -17.71 4.42 -1.63
CA MET A 50 -18.04 5.12 -0.39
C MET A 50 -19.56 5.32 -0.19
N LYS A 51 -20.37 5.11 -1.20
CA LYS A 51 -21.84 5.13 -1.07
C LYS A 51 -22.36 3.93 -0.27
N THR A 52 -21.60 2.85 -0.19
CA THR A 52 -21.98 1.64 0.54
C THR A 52 -21.49 1.71 1.97
N GLU A 53 -22.40 1.54 2.94
CA GLU A 53 -22.07 1.56 4.37
C GLU A 53 -21.07 0.47 4.74
N GLY A 54 -21.24 -0.74 4.20
CA GLY A 54 -20.31 -1.86 4.44
C GLY A 54 -18.89 -1.54 4.01
N PHE A 55 -18.72 -0.86 2.88
CA PHE A 55 -17.38 -0.44 2.44
C PHE A 55 -16.78 0.62 3.37
N ARG A 56 -17.57 1.64 3.76
CA ARG A 56 -17.09 2.67 4.71
C ARG A 56 -16.67 2.04 6.03
N LYS A 57 -17.41 1.06 6.52
CA LYS A 57 -17.10 0.36 7.76
C LYS A 57 -15.79 -0.41 7.67
N THR A 58 -15.60 -1.22 6.64
CA THR A 58 -14.37 -2.00 6.46
C THR A 58 -13.16 -1.09 6.20
N LEU A 59 -13.36 0.02 5.47
CA LEU A 59 -12.30 1.02 5.27
C LEU A 59 -11.82 1.58 6.61
N LYS A 60 -12.73 1.98 7.47
CA LYS A 60 -12.42 2.58 8.77
C LYS A 60 -11.86 1.57 9.77
N GLU A 61 -12.50 0.41 9.90
CA GLU A 61 -12.16 -0.58 10.93
C GLU A 61 -10.96 -1.45 10.56
N GLU A 62 -10.69 -1.62 9.28
CA GLU A 62 -9.62 -2.50 8.80
C GLU A 62 -8.52 -1.73 8.09
N PHE A 63 -8.80 -1.10 6.95
CA PHE A 63 -7.77 -0.47 6.12
C PHE A 63 -7.00 0.61 6.88
N ILE A 64 -7.70 1.55 7.50
CA ILE A 64 -7.05 2.65 8.25
C ILE A 64 -6.27 2.10 9.43
N ARG A 65 -6.81 1.12 10.13
CA ARG A 65 -6.14 0.47 11.26
C ARG A 65 -4.84 -0.22 10.82
N TYR A 66 -4.88 -0.98 9.74
CA TYR A 66 -3.68 -1.66 9.22
C TYR A 66 -2.64 -0.66 8.73
N ASN A 67 -3.09 0.40 8.07
CA ASN A 67 -2.22 1.47 7.58
C ASN A 67 -1.50 2.16 8.75
N ASN A 68 -2.23 2.53 9.80
CA ASN A 68 -1.64 3.16 10.98
C ASN A 68 -0.67 2.23 11.70
N ALA A 69 -0.98 0.93 11.78
CA ALA A 69 -0.09 -0.06 12.37
C ALA A 69 1.20 -0.22 11.55
N CYS A 70 1.11 -0.18 10.22
CA CYS A 70 2.28 -0.19 9.34
C CYS A 70 3.17 1.04 9.58
N ILE A 71 2.57 2.23 9.66
CA ILE A 71 3.31 3.48 9.90
C ILE A 71 4.02 3.42 11.25
N GLU A 72 3.31 3.02 12.30
CA GLU A 72 3.89 2.89 13.63
C GLU A 72 5.06 1.91 13.67
N ALA A 73 4.88 0.72 13.07
CA ALA A 73 5.95 -0.28 13.01
C ALA A 73 7.14 0.20 12.18
N PHE A 74 6.90 0.92 11.08
CA PHE A 74 7.95 1.51 10.26
C PHE A 74 8.76 2.54 11.05
N LEU A 75 8.10 3.42 11.79
CA LEU A 75 8.75 4.43 12.63
C LEU A 75 9.60 3.80 13.74
N LYS A 76 9.14 2.70 14.31
CA LYS A 76 9.87 1.94 15.33
C LYS A 76 10.94 1.01 14.75
N LYS A 77 11.02 0.90 13.42
CA LYS A 77 11.91 -0.04 12.72
C LYS A 77 11.66 -1.49 13.10
N ASP A 78 10.42 -1.82 13.44
CA ASP A 78 9.99 -3.16 13.81
C ASP A 78 9.40 -3.86 12.58
N LEU A 79 10.21 -4.70 11.92
CA LEU A 79 9.86 -5.29 10.65
C LEU A 79 8.77 -6.36 10.74
N ASN A 80 8.69 -7.10 11.85
CA ASN A 80 7.69 -8.16 11.98
C ASN A 80 6.25 -7.63 11.95
N PRO A 81 5.84 -6.71 12.82
CA PRO A 81 4.51 -6.12 12.73
C PRO A 81 4.32 -5.28 11.46
N PHE A 82 5.38 -4.68 10.92
CA PHE A 82 5.31 -3.95 9.65
C PHE A 82 4.84 -4.88 8.53
N PHE A 83 5.51 -6.00 8.31
CA PHE A 83 5.14 -6.95 7.25
C PHE A 83 3.81 -7.64 7.51
N SER A 84 3.49 -7.96 8.76
CA SER A 84 2.20 -8.56 9.12
C SER A 84 1.03 -7.65 8.73
N ASN A 85 1.12 -6.37 9.06
CA ASN A 85 0.07 -5.40 8.72
C ASN A 85 0.09 -5.02 7.24
N LEU A 86 1.26 -4.97 6.62
CA LEU A 86 1.39 -4.73 5.19
C LEU A 86 0.72 -5.82 4.37
N LYS A 87 0.85 -7.09 4.79
CA LYS A 87 0.13 -8.20 4.17
C LYS A 87 -1.38 -7.97 4.25
N LYS A 88 -1.89 -7.59 5.40
CA LYS A 88 -3.32 -7.30 5.59
C LYS A 88 -3.79 -6.16 4.67
N LEU A 89 -2.99 -5.10 4.54
CA LEU A 89 -3.26 -4.01 3.59
C LEU A 89 -3.29 -4.49 2.15
N SER A 90 -2.31 -5.30 1.76
CA SER A 90 -2.20 -5.83 0.39
C SER A 90 -3.39 -6.72 0.03
N VAL A 91 -3.79 -7.59 0.95
CA VAL A 91 -4.98 -8.44 0.81
C VAL A 91 -6.25 -7.58 0.71
N TRP A 92 -6.40 -6.62 1.61
CA TRP A 92 -7.56 -5.73 1.63
C TRP A 92 -7.69 -4.95 0.33
N ALA A 93 -6.59 -4.40 -0.18
CA ALA A 93 -6.59 -3.68 -1.45
C ALA A 93 -6.96 -4.59 -2.62
N TYR A 94 -6.47 -5.82 -2.64
CA TYR A 94 -6.81 -6.80 -3.68
C TYR A 94 -8.30 -7.13 -3.66
N GLU A 95 -8.91 -7.22 -2.48
CA GLU A 95 -10.33 -7.53 -2.34
C GLU A 95 -11.25 -6.34 -2.61
N HIS A 96 -10.87 -5.14 -2.17
CA HIS A 96 -11.75 -3.96 -2.18
C HIS A 96 -11.36 -2.89 -3.19
N PHE A 97 -10.10 -2.81 -3.61
CA PHE A 97 -9.59 -1.84 -4.58
C PHE A 97 -9.18 -2.48 -5.90
N LYS A 98 -9.64 -3.69 -6.19
CA LYS A 98 -9.25 -4.40 -7.40
C LYS A 98 -9.44 -3.58 -8.68
N PRO A 99 -10.54 -2.81 -8.87
CA PRO A 99 -10.68 -1.95 -10.04
C PRO A 99 -9.59 -0.87 -10.18
N MET A 100 -8.90 -0.55 -9.08
CA MET A 100 -7.80 0.42 -9.07
C MET A 100 -6.43 -0.23 -9.30
N ILE A 101 -6.36 -1.56 -9.28
CA ILE A 101 -5.14 -2.32 -9.58
C ILE A 101 -5.10 -2.59 -11.07
N PRO A 102 -4.00 -2.25 -11.78
CA PRO A 102 -3.85 -2.59 -13.19
C PRO A 102 -3.99 -4.10 -13.42
N GLU A 103 -4.75 -4.49 -14.43
CA GLU A 103 -5.01 -5.90 -14.73
C GLU A 103 -3.71 -6.69 -14.94
N SER A 104 -2.71 -6.08 -15.57
CA SER A 104 -1.39 -6.66 -15.76
C SER A 104 -0.69 -7.08 -14.46
N ILE A 105 -1.12 -6.53 -13.33
CA ILE A 105 -0.51 -6.73 -12.01
C ILE A 105 -1.28 -7.75 -11.15
N TYR A 106 -2.48 -8.15 -11.53
CA TYR A 106 -3.32 -9.04 -10.72
C TYR A 106 -2.61 -10.34 -10.31
N LYS A 107 -2.00 -11.02 -11.27
CA LYS A 107 -1.30 -12.30 -11.00
C LYS A 107 -0.09 -12.11 -10.10
N ILE A 108 0.67 -11.05 -10.33
CA ILE A 108 1.86 -10.71 -9.53
C ILE A 108 1.43 -10.37 -8.11
N TRP A 109 0.38 -9.58 -7.95
CA TRP A 109 -0.16 -9.19 -6.64
C TRP A 109 -0.59 -10.42 -5.84
N LYS A 110 -1.40 -11.28 -6.47
CA LYS A 110 -1.90 -12.50 -5.84
C LYS A 110 -0.77 -13.46 -5.47
N LYS A 111 0.23 -13.60 -6.34
CA LYS A 111 1.40 -14.44 -6.07
C LYS A 111 2.16 -13.99 -4.82
N GLY A 112 2.35 -12.69 -4.67
CA GLY A 112 3.00 -12.14 -3.48
C GLY A 112 2.26 -12.51 -2.20
N ILE A 113 0.93 -12.35 -2.18
CA ILE A 113 0.10 -12.71 -1.04
C ILE A 113 0.17 -14.20 -0.74
N ASP A 114 0.02 -15.05 -1.76
CA ASP A 114 -0.05 -16.51 -1.60
C ASP A 114 1.28 -17.12 -1.13
N THR A 115 2.38 -16.57 -1.61
CA THR A 115 3.73 -17.11 -1.28
C THR A 115 4.38 -16.41 -0.08
N ASN A 116 3.82 -15.29 0.37
CA ASN A 116 4.43 -14.41 1.36
C ASN A 116 5.83 -13.91 0.97
N ALA A 117 6.16 -13.95 -0.32
CA ALA A 117 7.47 -13.53 -0.81
C ALA A 117 7.62 -12.00 -0.87
N TYR A 118 6.53 -11.31 -1.14
CA TYR A 118 6.47 -9.84 -1.20
C TYR A 118 5.03 -9.37 -1.07
N TYR A 119 4.87 -8.09 -0.73
CA TYR A 119 3.54 -7.46 -0.67
C TYR A 119 3.54 -6.18 -1.46
N LEU A 120 2.48 -5.97 -2.25
CA LEU A 120 2.33 -4.82 -3.12
C LEU A 120 1.33 -3.82 -2.53
N LYS A 121 1.53 -2.56 -2.90
CA LYS A 121 0.71 -1.45 -2.45
C LYS A 121 0.53 -0.47 -3.61
N LEU A 122 -0.69 0.07 -3.74
CA LEU A 122 -0.96 1.12 -4.71
C LEU A 122 -0.18 2.39 -4.36
N CYS A 123 0.30 3.08 -5.39
CA CYS A 123 0.87 4.42 -5.29
C CYS A 123 -0.19 5.44 -5.69
N GLY A 124 -0.42 6.41 -4.81
CA GLY A 124 -1.43 7.44 -5.08
C GLY A 124 -2.82 6.86 -5.31
N SER A 125 -3.48 7.29 -6.36
CA SER A 125 -4.85 6.87 -6.71
C SER A 125 -4.94 5.46 -7.29
N GLY A 126 -3.82 4.84 -7.67
CA GLY A 126 -3.82 3.56 -8.39
C GLY A 126 -4.15 3.72 -9.87
N GLY A 127 -4.57 2.63 -10.51
CA GLY A 127 -5.02 2.60 -11.90
C GLY A 127 -3.93 2.46 -12.95
N GLY A 128 -2.65 2.57 -12.57
CA GLY A 128 -1.55 2.46 -13.52
C GLY A 128 -0.23 2.97 -12.95
N ALA A 129 0.71 3.31 -13.85
CA ALA A 129 2.06 3.74 -13.52
C ALA A 129 2.79 2.70 -12.66
N TYR A 130 3.27 3.08 -11.47
CA TYR A 130 4.10 2.23 -10.63
C TYR A 130 3.33 1.65 -9.46
N ILE A 131 3.70 0.43 -9.09
CA ILE A 131 3.22 -0.28 -7.90
C ILE A 131 4.40 -0.41 -6.93
N LEU A 132 4.19 -0.04 -5.68
CA LEU A 132 5.19 -0.15 -4.63
C LEU A 132 5.19 -1.56 -4.04
N GLY A 133 6.36 -2.14 -3.86
CA GLY A 133 6.50 -3.46 -3.28
C GLY A 133 7.54 -3.50 -2.16
N PHE A 134 7.32 -4.45 -1.25
CA PHE A 134 8.20 -4.72 -0.11
C PHE A 134 8.45 -6.22 0.00
N THR A 135 9.68 -6.57 0.17
CA THR A 135 10.09 -7.96 0.35
C THR A 135 11.03 -8.15 1.54
#